data_afec6a5d1190e1077a0a298de190d08e
#
_entry.id   afec6a5d1190e1077a0a298de190d08e
#
_cell.length_a   1.000
_cell.length_b   1.000
_cell.length_c   1.000
_cell.angle_alpha   90.00
_cell.angle_beta   90.00
_cell.angle_gamma   90.00
#
_symmetry.space_group_name_H-M   'P 1'
#
loop_
_entity.id
_entity.type
_entity.pdbx_description
1 polymer ?
#
loop_
_entity_poly.entity_id
_entity_poly.type
_entity_poly.pdbx_seq_one_letter_code
_entity_poly.pdbx_strand_id
1 'polypeptide(L)'
;TGIIAQSTEDDHFIRYNANDGVLLACGGFPGNPYMMEQLDPLGTSVTTACSYSPSDKGYGIRAAVWAGANLDKEAAPMLFDRGIVAPGVDAGYVDSESAFGGKAFPGTIRQYNPGTQPFLKVNRNGERFANESSPYNDIVYAAAHQPGRVYAQICDANILEDVKRFHTIGCSAQTRNAGAEYLQKQMDSAEEKGCFFKACLLYTSDAADE
;
A
#
# COMPACT_ATOMS: atom_id res chain seq x y z
N THR A 1 -0.75 -17.37 33.45
CA THR A 1 -0.82 -16.66 32.15
C THR A 1 -2.10 -17.07 31.45
N GLY A 2 -2.70 -16.18 30.67
CA GLY A 2 -3.95 -16.46 29.97
C GLY A 2 -4.51 -15.22 29.27
N ILE A 3 -5.72 -15.32 28.80
CA ILE A 3 -6.47 -14.21 28.21
C ILE A 3 -7.84 -14.06 28.86
N ILE A 4 -8.39 -12.86 28.78
CA ILE A 4 -9.78 -12.57 29.09
C ILE A 4 -10.46 -12.14 27.79
N ALA A 5 -11.53 -12.82 27.41
CA ALA A 5 -12.31 -12.50 26.23
C ALA A 5 -13.76 -12.19 26.63
N GLN A 6 -14.39 -11.29 25.91
CA GLN A 6 -15.82 -11.04 26.04
C GLN A 6 -16.58 -12.01 25.13
N SER A 7 -17.65 -12.60 25.64
CA SER A 7 -18.58 -13.41 24.85
C SER A 7 -19.21 -12.57 23.74
N THR A 8 -19.43 -13.16 22.58
CA THR A 8 -20.19 -12.52 21.49
C THR A 8 -21.71 -12.75 21.59
N GLU A 9 -22.13 -13.61 22.48
CA GLU A 9 -23.55 -13.99 22.68
C GLU A 9 -24.20 -13.18 23.79
N ASP A 10 -23.40 -12.79 24.78
CA ASP A 10 -23.83 -12.03 25.95
C ASP A 10 -22.66 -11.18 26.46
N ASP A 11 -22.88 -10.30 27.42
CA ASP A 11 -21.87 -9.36 27.90
C ASP A 11 -20.89 -9.92 28.94
N HIS A 12 -20.89 -11.24 29.21
CA HIS A 12 -19.98 -11.76 30.22
C HIS A 12 -18.57 -11.97 29.70
N PHE A 13 -17.58 -11.91 30.60
CA PHE A 13 -16.19 -12.15 30.35
C PHE A 13 -15.77 -13.56 30.76
N ILE A 14 -15.02 -14.21 29.88
CA ILE A 14 -14.49 -15.56 30.09
C ILE A 14 -12.97 -15.44 30.23
N ARG A 15 -12.44 -16.02 31.31
CA ARG A 15 -11.00 -16.14 31.51
C ARG A 15 -10.52 -17.53 31.04
N TYR A 16 -9.58 -17.53 30.11
CA TYR A 16 -8.89 -18.73 29.66
C TYR A 16 -7.49 -18.76 30.25
N ASN A 17 -7.21 -19.75 31.08
CA ASN A 17 -5.88 -19.94 31.64
C ASN A 17 -5.05 -20.79 30.68
N ALA A 18 -3.80 -20.36 30.42
CA ALA A 18 -2.83 -21.08 29.62
C ALA A 18 -1.72 -21.65 30.52
N ASN A 19 -1.43 -22.94 30.37
CA ASN A 19 -0.37 -23.59 31.14
C ASN A 19 1.01 -23.19 30.60
N ASP A 20 1.20 -23.24 29.28
CA ASP A 20 2.50 -23.07 28.66
C ASP A 20 2.71 -21.66 28.09
N GLY A 21 1.65 -21.01 27.58
CA GLY A 21 1.74 -19.66 27.02
C GLY A 21 0.54 -19.27 26.20
N VAL A 22 0.58 -18.06 25.65
CA VAL A 22 -0.42 -17.51 24.74
C VAL A 22 0.25 -17.15 23.43
N LEU A 23 -0.24 -17.67 22.31
CA LEU A 23 0.19 -17.30 20.96
C LEU A 23 -0.66 -16.15 20.47
N LEU A 24 -0.02 -15.04 20.09
CA LEU A 24 -0.67 -13.91 19.43
C LEU A 24 -0.60 -14.05 17.90
N ALA A 25 -1.76 -14.21 17.26
CA ALA A 25 -1.89 -14.34 15.82
C ALA A 25 -2.99 -13.39 15.30
N CYS A 26 -3.11 -12.19 15.88
CA CYS A 26 -4.21 -11.26 15.65
C CYS A 26 -3.88 -10.14 14.64
N GLY A 27 -2.92 -10.36 13.76
CA GLY A 27 -2.52 -9.39 12.74
C GLY A 27 -1.74 -8.20 13.30
N GLY A 28 -1.55 -7.21 12.44
CA GLY A 28 -0.82 -5.98 12.73
C GLY A 28 -1.73 -4.81 13.11
N PHE A 29 -1.30 -3.60 12.74
CA PHE A 29 -2.01 -2.36 13.07
C PHE A 29 -2.26 -1.40 11.89
N PRO A 30 -2.16 -1.81 10.60
CA PRO A 30 -2.30 -0.86 9.49
C PRO A 30 -3.70 -0.24 9.36
N GLY A 31 -4.72 -0.85 9.97
CA GLY A 31 -6.08 -0.28 10.08
C GLY A 31 -6.28 0.69 11.25
N ASN A 32 -5.22 1.05 11.98
CA ASN A 32 -5.26 1.99 13.09
C ASN A 32 -4.40 3.23 12.80
N PRO A 33 -4.99 4.33 12.36
CA PRO A 33 -4.23 5.52 11.97
C PRO A 33 -3.42 6.11 13.13
N TYR A 34 -3.89 6.01 14.36
CA TYR A 34 -3.16 6.50 15.53
C TYR A 34 -1.87 5.71 15.77
N MET A 35 -1.91 4.38 15.64
CA MET A 35 -0.70 3.55 15.76
C MET A 35 0.23 3.77 14.57
N MET A 36 -0.31 3.90 13.36
CA MET A 36 0.47 4.15 12.16
C MET A 36 1.23 5.48 12.24
N GLU A 37 0.57 6.56 12.63
CA GLU A 37 1.20 7.88 12.76
C GLU A 37 2.26 7.92 13.87
N GLN A 38 2.10 7.15 14.94
CA GLN A 38 3.05 7.12 16.05
C GLN A 38 4.22 6.17 15.81
N LEU A 39 4.00 5.03 15.19
CA LEU A 39 5.00 3.98 15.05
C LEU A 39 5.68 4.00 13.68
N ASP A 40 5.01 4.50 12.65
CA ASP A 40 5.53 4.56 11.28
C ASP A 40 5.08 5.85 10.55
N PRO A 41 5.51 7.01 11.01
CA PRO A 41 5.12 8.29 10.41
C PRO A 41 5.61 8.45 8.97
N LEU A 42 6.79 7.92 8.63
CA LEU A 42 7.32 7.97 7.26
C LEU A 42 6.51 7.09 6.32
N GLY A 43 6.32 5.82 6.67
CA GLY A 43 5.52 4.88 5.87
C GLY A 43 4.10 5.39 5.68
N THR A 44 3.48 5.93 6.74
CA THR A 44 2.16 6.56 6.66
C THR A 44 2.12 7.69 5.65
N SER A 45 3.16 8.53 5.61
CA SER A 45 3.22 9.72 4.75
C SER A 45 3.34 9.39 3.25
N VAL A 46 3.91 8.26 2.90
CA VAL A 46 4.14 7.84 1.49
C VAL A 46 3.14 6.80 1.00
N THR A 47 2.28 6.31 1.88
CA THR A 47 1.29 5.30 1.53
C THR A 47 0.08 5.94 0.84
N THR A 48 -0.32 5.39 -0.30
CA THR A 48 -1.55 5.77 -1.00
C THR A 48 -2.69 4.81 -0.73
N ALA A 49 -2.38 3.55 -0.44
CA ALA A 49 -3.38 2.53 -0.16
C ALA A 49 -2.84 1.45 0.76
N CYS A 50 -3.67 0.95 1.65
CA CYS A 50 -3.36 -0.22 2.47
C CYS A 50 -3.99 -1.47 1.85
N SER A 51 -3.17 -2.49 1.56
CA SER A 51 -3.65 -3.76 1.00
C SER A 51 -4.08 -4.78 2.07
N TYR A 52 -3.84 -4.48 3.34
CA TYR A 52 -4.23 -5.32 4.46
C TYR A 52 -5.66 -5.04 4.92
N SER A 53 -6.17 -5.92 5.79
CA SER A 53 -7.50 -5.77 6.32
C SER A 53 -7.66 -4.48 7.12
N PRO A 54 -8.69 -3.67 6.88
CA PRO A 54 -9.02 -2.52 7.73
C PRO A 54 -9.32 -2.91 9.19
N SER A 55 -9.53 -4.22 9.47
CA SER A 55 -9.74 -4.73 10.83
C SER A 55 -8.46 -4.91 11.63
N ASP A 56 -7.27 -4.82 11.00
CA ASP A 56 -5.97 -4.94 11.67
C ASP A 56 -5.66 -3.66 12.47
N LYS A 57 -6.28 -3.54 13.64
CA LYS A 57 -6.25 -2.34 14.50
C LYS A 57 -5.25 -2.41 15.64
N GLY A 58 -4.41 -3.44 15.67
CA GLY A 58 -3.33 -3.60 16.67
C GLY A 58 -3.82 -3.99 18.07
N TYR A 59 -5.03 -4.51 18.22
CA TYR A 59 -5.58 -4.86 19.54
C TYR A 59 -4.74 -5.91 20.27
N GLY A 60 -4.25 -6.94 19.57
CA GLY A 60 -3.38 -7.96 20.15
C GLY A 60 -2.02 -7.41 20.58
N ILE A 61 -1.43 -6.53 19.78
CA ILE A 61 -0.16 -5.85 20.10
C ILE A 61 -0.36 -5.00 21.36
N ARG A 62 -1.43 -4.21 21.44
CA ARG A 62 -1.74 -3.37 22.61
C ARG A 62 -1.96 -4.22 23.86
N ALA A 63 -2.70 -5.30 23.75
CA ALA A 63 -2.93 -6.22 24.87
C ALA A 63 -1.63 -6.84 25.38
N ALA A 64 -0.71 -7.23 24.49
CA ALA A 64 0.59 -7.75 24.85
C ALA A 64 1.46 -6.70 25.57
N VAL A 65 1.50 -5.46 25.07
CA VAL A 65 2.23 -4.36 25.71
C VAL A 65 1.65 -4.05 27.09
N TRP A 66 0.34 -4.02 27.25
CA TRP A 66 -0.29 -3.86 28.56
C TRP A 66 0.01 -5.02 29.54
N ALA A 67 0.27 -6.21 28.99
CA ALA A 67 0.73 -7.37 29.80
C ALA A 67 2.23 -7.35 30.09
N GLY A 68 2.96 -6.33 29.67
CA GLY A 68 4.40 -6.15 29.94
C GLY A 68 5.34 -6.58 28.81
N ALA A 69 4.82 -6.87 27.61
CA ALA A 69 5.66 -7.12 26.44
C ALA A 69 6.33 -5.83 25.96
N ASN A 70 7.52 -5.96 25.41
CA ASN A 70 8.19 -4.86 24.73
C ASN A 70 7.70 -4.76 23.28
N LEU A 71 7.50 -3.53 22.82
CA LEU A 71 7.29 -3.23 21.41
C LEU A 71 8.65 -3.05 20.74
N ASP A 72 8.77 -3.49 19.48
CA ASP A 72 9.93 -3.15 18.66
C ASP A 72 10.05 -1.62 18.54
N LYS A 73 11.28 -1.12 18.60
CA LYS A 73 11.54 0.32 18.56
C LYS A 73 11.38 0.91 17.17
N GLU A 74 11.51 0.09 16.15
CA GLU A 74 11.46 0.50 14.75
C GLU A 74 10.38 -0.29 14.02
N ALA A 75 9.32 0.39 13.60
CA ALA A 75 8.38 -0.17 12.66
C ALA A 75 8.98 -0.08 11.26
N ALA A 76 9.09 -1.23 10.58
CA ALA A 76 9.59 -1.31 9.22
C ALA A 76 8.53 -1.99 8.33
N PRO A 77 7.50 -1.27 7.91
CA PRO A 77 6.46 -1.82 7.06
C PRO A 77 7.03 -2.14 5.68
N MET A 78 6.51 -3.17 5.07
CA MET A 78 6.82 -3.46 3.68
C MET A 78 5.98 -2.56 2.78
N LEU A 79 6.64 -1.66 2.07
CA LEU A 79 6.03 -0.74 1.13
C LEU A 79 6.16 -1.29 -0.30
N PHE A 80 5.11 -1.16 -1.09
CA PHE A 80 5.07 -1.55 -2.50
C PHE A 80 4.55 -0.39 -3.34
N ASP A 81 5.08 -0.26 -4.52
CA ASP A 81 4.66 0.70 -5.53
C ASP A 81 3.43 0.19 -6.33
N ARG A 82 2.34 -0.08 -5.63
CA ARG A 82 1.10 -0.70 -6.19
C ARG A 82 -0.18 0.06 -5.90
N GLY A 83 -0.15 1.02 -5.00
CA GLY A 83 -1.32 1.82 -4.71
C GLY A 83 -1.45 2.95 -5.71
N ILE A 84 -2.57 3.04 -6.43
CA ILE A 84 -2.84 4.11 -7.38
C ILE A 84 -3.78 5.13 -6.76
N VAL A 85 -3.49 6.40 -6.98
CA VAL A 85 -4.36 7.56 -6.72
C VAL A 85 -4.79 8.21 -8.03
N ALA A 86 -5.87 8.96 -7.97
CA ALA A 86 -6.24 9.84 -9.08
C ALA A 86 -5.22 10.97 -9.26
N PRO A 87 -5.12 11.59 -10.44
CA PRO A 87 -4.30 12.77 -10.67
C PRO A 87 -4.58 13.86 -9.62
N GLY A 88 -3.56 14.60 -9.24
CA GLY A 88 -3.70 15.68 -8.25
C GLY A 88 -3.78 15.22 -6.78
N VAL A 89 -3.96 13.94 -6.51
CA VAL A 89 -4.09 13.40 -5.13
C VAL A 89 -2.71 13.04 -4.56
N ASP A 90 -2.44 13.50 -3.34
CA ASP A 90 -1.20 13.24 -2.61
C ASP A 90 -1.25 11.91 -1.85
N ALA A 91 -0.07 11.35 -1.54
CA ALA A 91 0.04 10.25 -0.59
C ALA A 91 -0.17 10.71 0.86
N GLY A 92 -0.45 9.76 1.73
CA GLY A 92 -0.75 10.00 3.14
C GLY A 92 -2.23 9.90 3.45
N TYR A 93 -2.59 10.15 4.70
CA TYR A 93 -3.98 10.10 5.12
C TYR A 93 -4.81 11.29 4.60
N VAL A 94 -6.06 11.01 4.29
CA VAL A 94 -7.13 11.98 4.06
C VAL A 94 -8.24 11.77 5.08
N ASP A 95 -9.01 12.80 5.36
CA ASP A 95 -10.17 12.70 6.25
C ASP A 95 -11.24 11.78 5.64
N SER A 96 -11.83 10.94 6.48
CA SER A 96 -12.86 9.98 6.06
C SER A 96 -13.77 9.63 7.23
N GLU A 97 -14.99 10.12 7.21
CA GLU A 97 -15.97 9.88 8.28
C GLU A 97 -16.31 8.38 8.44
N SER A 98 -16.23 7.60 7.37
CA SER A 98 -16.52 6.17 7.38
C SER A 98 -15.36 5.30 7.89
N ALA A 99 -14.17 5.85 8.02
CA ALA A 99 -12.98 5.11 8.42
C ALA A 99 -12.74 5.17 9.94
N PHE A 100 -12.12 4.11 10.47
CA PHE A 100 -11.68 4.10 11.85
C PHE A 100 -10.70 5.25 12.11
N GLY A 101 -10.94 6.01 13.17
CA GLY A 101 -10.13 7.17 13.52
C GLY A 101 -10.31 8.38 12.60
N GLY A 102 -11.31 8.39 11.72
CA GLY A 102 -11.62 9.53 10.85
C GLY A 102 -10.64 9.72 9.69
N LYS A 103 -9.78 8.74 9.41
CA LYS A 103 -8.72 8.83 8.40
C LYS A 103 -8.65 7.60 7.51
N ALA A 104 -8.38 7.81 6.22
CA ALA A 104 -8.18 6.74 5.25
C ALA A 104 -7.05 7.09 4.29
N PHE A 105 -6.47 6.09 3.64
CA PHE A 105 -5.59 6.33 2.50
C PHE A 105 -6.41 6.62 1.23
N PRO A 106 -5.96 7.56 0.38
CA PRO A 106 -6.76 8.07 -0.74
C PRO A 106 -6.83 7.12 -1.94
N GLY A 107 -6.12 5.99 -1.91
CA GLY A 107 -5.92 5.11 -3.05
C GLY A 107 -7.19 4.57 -3.68
N THR A 108 -7.32 4.81 -4.95
CA THR A 108 -8.41 4.34 -5.80
C THR A 108 -8.29 2.85 -6.11
N ILE A 109 -7.06 2.36 -6.31
CA ILE A 109 -6.73 0.96 -6.50
C ILE A 109 -5.61 0.57 -5.53
N ARG A 110 -5.83 -0.49 -4.75
CA ARG A 110 -4.89 -0.94 -3.71
C ARG A 110 -3.76 -1.83 -4.23
N GLN A 111 -4.01 -2.57 -5.30
CA GLN A 111 -3.11 -3.58 -5.84
C GLN A 111 -3.05 -3.48 -7.36
N TYR A 112 -2.22 -2.59 -7.87
CA TYR A 112 -1.95 -2.45 -9.29
C TYR A 112 -0.60 -3.09 -9.62
N ASN A 113 -0.60 -4.34 -10.05
CA ASN A 113 0.63 -5.09 -10.25
C ASN A 113 1.56 -4.53 -11.34
N PRO A 114 1.07 -3.93 -12.44
CA PRO A 114 1.96 -3.27 -13.39
C PRO A 114 2.80 -2.13 -12.80
N GLY A 115 2.36 -1.54 -11.66
CA GLY A 115 3.09 -0.46 -10.97
C GLY A 115 4.48 -0.86 -10.49
N THR A 116 4.70 -2.12 -10.12
CA THR A 116 6.01 -2.61 -9.65
C THR A 116 7.00 -2.92 -10.77
N GLN A 117 6.65 -2.66 -12.02
CA GLN A 117 7.52 -2.96 -13.15
C GLN A 117 8.50 -1.82 -13.41
N PRO A 118 9.68 -2.10 -14.01
CA PRO A 118 10.74 -1.12 -14.23
C PRO A 118 10.48 -0.22 -15.45
N PHE A 119 9.25 0.23 -15.62
CA PHE A 119 8.91 1.27 -16.58
C PHE A 119 9.31 2.64 -16.07
N LEU A 120 9.47 3.60 -16.95
CA LEU A 120 9.84 4.97 -16.62
C LEU A 120 8.92 5.54 -15.55
N LYS A 121 9.49 6.08 -14.48
CA LYS A 121 8.80 6.74 -13.39
C LYS A 121 9.19 8.21 -13.34
N VAL A 122 8.20 9.08 -13.42
CA VAL A 122 8.38 10.53 -13.38
C VAL A 122 7.57 11.15 -12.23
N ASN A 123 8.11 12.21 -11.64
CA ASN A 123 7.40 13.02 -10.66
C ASN A 123 6.39 13.95 -11.35
N ARG A 124 5.65 14.75 -10.59
CA ARG A 124 4.68 15.72 -11.13
C ARG A 124 5.28 16.82 -12.02
N ASN A 125 6.59 17.03 -11.97
CA ASN A 125 7.28 17.95 -12.86
C ASN A 125 7.73 17.29 -14.17
N GLY A 126 7.41 16.01 -14.39
CA GLY A 126 7.88 15.25 -15.54
C GLY A 126 9.34 14.78 -15.44
N GLU A 127 9.96 14.87 -14.27
CA GLU A 127 11.36 14.53 -14.06
C GLU A 127 11.51 13.08 -13.59
N ARG A 128 12.41 12.34 -14.21
CA ARG A 128 12.84 11.02 -13.74
C ARG A 128 13.59 11.17 -12.42
N PHE A 129 13.17 10.44 -11.37
CA PHE A 129 13.69 10.64 -10.02
C PHE A 129 14.36 9.40 -9.40
N ALA A 130 14.22 8.23 -10.01
CA ALA A 130 14.73 6.98 -9.47
C ALA A 130 15.31 6.09 -10.56
N ASN A 131 16.08 5.08 -10.15
CA ASN A 131 16.43 3.95 -11.00
C ASN A 131 15.30 2.90 -10.89
N GLU A 132 14.57 2.70 -11.95
CA GLU A 132 13.38 1.83 -11.99
C GLU A 132 13.72 0.34 -11.79
N SER A 133 15.00 -0.04 -11.88
CA SER A 133 15.49 -1.38 -11.58
C SER A 133 15.81 -1.59 -10.09
N SER A 134 15.68 -0.55 -9.27
CA SER A 134 15.85 -0.65 -7.82
C SER A 134 14.73 -1.48 -7.18
N PRO A 135 14.95 -2.06 -6.00
CA PRO A 135 13.89 -2.65 -5.20
C PRO A 135 12.73 -1.67 -4.97
N TYR A 136 11.51 -2.20 -4.92
CA TYR A 136 10.30 -1.37 -4.77
C TYR A 136 10.31 -0.46 -3.54
N ASN A 137 10.91 -0.89 -2.43
CA ASN A 137 11.07 -0.03 -1.25
C ASN A 137 11.89 1.23 -1.56
N ASP A 138 12.99 1.08 -2.31
CA ASP A 138 13.88 2.20 -2.65
C ASP A 138 13.13 3.21 -3.54
N ILE A 139 12.31 2.72 -4.46
CA ILE A 139 11.48 3.57 -5.33
C ILE A 139 10.44 4.32 -4.50
N VAL A 140 9.76 3.66 -3.55
CA VAL A 140 8.76 4.29 -2.68
C VAL A 140 9.42 5.38 -1.81
N TYR A 141 10.58 5.12 -1.23
CA TYR A 141 11.29 6.11 -0.44
C TYR A 141 11.86 7.25 -1.30
N ALA A 142 12.27 6.98 -2.53
CA ALA A 142 12.64 8.05 -3.47
C ALA A 142 11.42 8.93 -3.81
N ALA A 143 10.22 8.32 -3.97
CA ALA A 143 8.97 9.04 -4.16
C ALA A 143 8.59 9.91 -2.96
N ALA A 144 9.00 9.55 -1.74
CA ALA A 144 8.76 10.34 -0.53
C ALA A 144 9.31 11.78 -0.62
N HIS A 145 10.31 12.00 -1.46
CA HIS A 145 10.94 13.31 -1.68
C HIS A 145 10.39 14.04 -2.91
N GLN A 146 9.40 13.49 -3.60
CA GLN A 146 8.80 14.10 -4.78
C GLN A 146 7.52 14.89 -4.41
N PRO A 147 7.10 15.83 -5.26
CA PRO A 147 5.85 16.58 -5.06
C PRO A 147 4.65 15.64 -4.87
N GLY A 148 3.91 15.82 -3.78
CA GLY A 148 2.78 14.97 -3.40
C GLY A 148 3.13 13.56 -2.95
N ARG A 149 4.42 13.18 -2.98
CA ARG A 149 4.93 11.83 -2.63
C ARG A 149 4.32 10.74 -3.52
N VAL A 150 4.04 11.09 -4.75
CA VAL A 150 3.49 10.23 -5.80
C VAL A 150 4.29 10.40 -7.10
N TYR A 151 4.06 9.51 -8.04
CA TYR A 151 4.68 9.58 -9.36
C TYR A 151 3.75 8.98 -10.42
N ALA A 152 3.99 9.32 -11.68
CA ALA A 152 3.37 8.66 -12.81
C ALA A 152 4.33 7.60 -13.38
N GLN A 153 3.80 6.46 -13.80
CA GLN A 153 4.51 5.45 -14.56
C GLN A 153 4.15 5.56 -16.03
N ILE A 154 5.16 5.63 -16.90
CA ILE A 154 5.01 5.73 -18.35
C ILE A 154 5.46 4.42 -18.97
N CYS A 155 4.64 3.83 -19.81
CA CYS A 155 4.95 2.64 -20.60
C CYS A 155 4.39 2.80 -22.02
N ASP A 156 4.94 2.04 -22.94
CA ASP A 156 4.41 1.98 -24.31
C ASP A 156 3.35 0.88 -24.48
N ALA A 157 2.84 0.73 -25.69
CA ALA A 157 1.81 -0.25 -26.02
C ALA A 157 2.26 -1.72 -25.85
N ASN A 158 3.55 -1.97 -25.70
CA ASN A 158 4.08 -3.32 -25.53
C ASN A 158 4.12 -3.81 -24.07
N ILE A 159 3.54 -3.05 -23.14
CA ILE A 159 3.59 -3.34 -21.70
C ILE A 159 3.32 -4.82 -21.36
N LEU A 160 2.33 -5.47 -21.99
CA LEU A 160 1.97 -6.85 -21.71
C LEU A 160 3.02 -7.87 -22.17
N GLU A 161 3.82 -7.53 -23.17
CA GLU A 161 4.97 -8.34 -23.60
C GLU A 161 6.21 -8.04 -22.76
N ASP A 162 6.43 -6.78 -22.43
CA ASP A 162 7.58 -6.34 -21.67
C ASP A 162 7.60 -6.87 -20.24
N VAL A 163 6.46 -6.94 -19.56
CA VAL A 163 6.36 -7.51 -18.20
C VAL A 163 6.84 -8.97 -18.13
N LYS A 164 6.77 -9.72 -19.22
CA LYS A 164 7.27 -11.09 -19.29
C LYS A 164 8.79 -11.16 -19.17
N ARG A 165 9.51 -10.09 -19.54
CA ARG A 165 10.97 -10.01 -19.52
C ARG A 165 11.52 -9.57 -18.15
N PHE A 166 10.72 -8.91 -17.32
CA PHE A 166 11.15 -8.32 -16.05
C PHE A 166 11.06 -9.29 -14.86
N HIS A 167 11.42 -10.55 -15.07
CA HIS A 167 11.23 -11.62 -14.09
C HIS A 167 12.22 -11.62 -12.92
N THR A 168 13.23 -10.75 -12.95
CA THR A 168 14.28 -10.68 -11.92
C THR A 168 14.12 -9.51 -10.97
N ILE A 169 13.12 -8.65 -11.14
CA ILE A 169 12.98 -7.40 -10.42
C ILE A 169 11.74 -7.45 -9.51
N GLY A 170 11.94 -7.26 -8.22
CA GLY A 170 10.90 -7.15 -7.21
C GLY A 170 9.84 -8.26 -7.30
N CYS A 171 8.57 -7.87 -7.26
CA CYS A 171 7.43 -8.78 -7.39
C CYS A 171 7.05 -9.11 -8.85
N SER A 172 7.92 -8.88 -9.80
CA SER A 172 7.65 -9.11 -11.23
C SER A 172 7.27 -10.57 -11.56
N ALA A 173 7.74 -11.53 -10.77
CA ALA A 173 7.33 -12.94 -10.92
C ALA A 173 5.81 -13.11 -10.74
N GLN A 174 5.19 -12.44 -9.79
CA GLN A 174 3.73 -12.47 -9.62
C GLN A 174 3.01 -11.85 -10.82
N THR A 175 3.50 -10.72 -11.32
CA THR A 175 2.95 -10.03 -12.49
C THR A 175 3.03 -10.92 -13.72
N ARG A 176 4.19 -11.55 -13.95
CA ARG A 176 4.39 -12.50 -15.07
C ARG A 176 3.45 -13.71 -14.98
N ASN A 177 3.30 -14.28 -13.79
CA ASN A 177 2.48 -15.49 -13.59
C ASN A 177 0.97 -15.19 -13.61
N ALA A 178 0.56 -13.95 -13.39
CA ALA A 178 -0.83 -13.53 -13.42
C ALA A 178 -1.46 -13.60 -14.83
N GLY A 179 -0.63 -13.55 -15.88
CA GLY A 179 -1.07 -13.61 -17.27
C GLY A 179 -1.53 -12.27 -17.84
N ALA A 180 -1.48 -12.17 -19.16
CA ALA A 180 -1.79 -10.93 -19.88
C ALA A 180 -3.25 -10.45 -19.66
N GLU A 181 -4.20 -11.39 -19.63
CA GLU A 181 -5.62 -11.05 -19.41
C GLU A 181 -5.86 -10.39 -18.04
N TYR A 182 -5.23 -10.89 -17.00
CA TYR A 182 -5.33 -10.30 -15.67
C TYR A 182 -4.73 -8.89 -15.63
N LEU A 183 -3.57 -8.70 -16.23
CA LEU A 183 -2.92 -7.39 -16.30
C LEU A 183 -3.76 -6.40 -17.11
N GLN A 184 -4.32 -6.84 -18.24
CA GLN A 184 -5.22 -6.02 -19.05
C GLN A 184 -6.44 -5.56 -18.23
N LYS A 185 -7.09 -6.46 -17.50
CA LYS A 185 -8.22 -6.10 -16.62
C LYS A 185 -7.83 -5.07 -15.55
N GLN A 186 -6.61 -5.15 -15.02
CA GLN A 186 -6.14 -4.14 -14.06
C GLN A 186 -5.96 -2.77 -14.72
N MET A 187 -5.42 -2.73 -15.94
CA MET A 187 -5.26 -1.50 -16.72
C MET A 187 -6.61 -0.90 -17.10
N ASP A 188 -7.55 -1.72 -17.57
CA ASP A 188 -8.91 -1.28 -17.92
C ASP A 188 -9.63 -0.70 -16.69
N SER A 189 -9.50 -1.37 -15.54
CA SER A 189 -10.07 -0.85 -14.29
C SER A 189 -9.42 0.46 -13.82
N ALA A 190 -8.13 0.64 -14.09
CA ALA A 190 -7.45 1.90 -13.78
C ALA A 190 -7.88 3.03 -14.71
N GLU A 191 -8.11 2.74 -16.00
CA GLU A 191 -8.64 3.67 -17.00
C GLU A 191 -10.06 4.12 -16.64
N GLU A 192 -10.96 3.18 -16.33
CA GLU A 192 -12.33 3.46 -15.88
C GLU A 192 -12.38 4.38 -14.65
N LYS A 193 -11.36 4.31 -13.79
CA LYS A 193 -11.24 5.12 -12.57
C LYS A 193 -10.45 6.42 -12.77
N GLY A 194 -10.10 6.76 -14.00
CA GLY A 194 -9.35 7.97 -14.32
C GLY A 194 -7.92 7.99 -13.77
N CYS A 195 -7.31 6.80 -13.59
CA CYS A 195 -5.95 6.65 -13.05
C CYS A 195 -4.96 6.09 -14.07
N PHE A 196 -5.40 5.78 -15.27
CA PHE A 196 -4.60 5.31 -16.39
C PHE A 196 -5.09 5.95 -17.69
N PHE A 197 -4.16 6.49 -18.45
CA PHE A 197 -4.45 7.26 -19.66
C PHE A 197 -3.75 6.62 -20.85
N LYS A 198 -4.43 6.58 -21.97
CA LYS A 198 -3.90 6.12 -23.26
C LYS A 198 -3.84 7.29 -24.22
N ALA A 199 -2.67 7.49 -24.84
CA ALA A 199 -2.49 8.51 -25.85
C ALA A 199 -1.59 7.98 -26.97
N CYS A 200 -1.77 8.48 -28.20
CA CYS A 200 -0.90 8.12 -29.33
C CYS A 200 0.53 8.67 -29.14
N LEU A 201 0.65 9.82 -28.51
CA LEU A 201 1.91 10.49 -28.19
C LEU A 201 1.81 11.08 -26.79
N LEU A 202 2.93 11.16 -26.09
CA LEU A 202 2.95 11.65 -24.71
C LEU A 202 2.36 13.06 -24.56
N TYR A 203 2.60 13.95 -25.52
CA TYR A 203 2.09 15.32 -25.49
C TYR A 203 0.60 15.44 -25.87
N THR A 204 -0.04 14.37 -26.31
CA THR A 204 -1.50 14.33 -26.56
C THR A 204 -2.27 13.66 -25.43
N SER A 205 -1.60 13.30 -24.35
CA SER A 205 -2.25 12.82 -23.14
C SER A 205 -2.81 14.00 -22.35
N ASP A 206 -4.09 13.97 -21.99
CA ASP A 206 -4.71 15.01 -21.13
C ASP A 206 -3.97 15.15 -19.78
N ALA A 207 -3.25 14.12 -19.36
CA ALA A 207 -2.40 14.16 -18.16
C ALA A 207 -1.10 14.98 -18.34
N ALA A 208 -0.79 15.45 -19.54
CA ALA A 208 0.37 16.31 -19.81
C ALA A 208 0.07 17.80 -19.64
N ASP A 209 -1.22 18.17 -19.55
CA ASP A 209 -1.68 19.55 -19.45
C ASP A 209 -2.10 19.98 -18.04
N GLU A 210 -2.03 19.06 -17.04
CA GLU A 210 -2.24 19.32 -15.61
C GLU A 210 -0.91 19.16 -14.82
#